data_6c767db2398e3d4e299462ffddf7d9fe
#
_entry.id   6c767db2398e3d4e299462ffddf7d9fe
#
_cell.length_a   1.000
_cell.length_b   1.000
_cell.length_c   1.000
_cell.angle_alpha   90.00
_cell.angle_beta   90.00
_cell.angle_gamma   90.00
#
_symmetry.space_group_name_H-M   'P 1'
#
loop_
_entity.id
_entity.type
_entity.pdbx_description
1 polymer ?
#
loop_
_entity_poly.entity_id
_entity_poly.type
_entity_poly.pdbx_seq_one_letter_code
_entity_poly.pdbx_strand_id
1 'polypeptide(L)'
;ARPELAAAMVPRYLRGEEDWCQGFSEPGSGSDLASLSTRATPDGDNWVINGQKVWTSFAQFSHRCVLLTRTGSPETPKHQGITAFFVDMDSPGITVRPLRTMHGVDEFCEVYFDGVVVPADRMLGKPGDGWQLANDLLPFERSTCFWQRIAYLFTRMDRLLADAPDASDADVGAAYLALHTVRCRSAETQRRFADGARLGPETSIDKVLLAGAEQRLYDTAHDLLPGVLELGETPWRPEYLYSRAATIYGGTAEIQRNIIARRLLDLGKE
;
A
#
# COMPACT_ATOMS: atom_id res chain seq x y z
N ALA A 1 -6.74 -15.56 12.09
CA ALA A 1 -7.52 -16.46 11.23
C ALA A 1 -7.54 -17.85 11.87
N ARG A 2 -8.60 -18.60 11.68
CA ARG A 2 -8.64 -20.02 12.10
C ARG A 2 -7.59 -20.79 11.30
N PRO A 3 -6.79 -21.66 11.93
CA PRO A 3 -5.72 -22.37 11.24
C PRO A 3 -6.20 -23.13 9.99
N GLU A 4 -7.42 -23.68 10.02
CA GLU A 4 -8.02 -24.44 8.92
C GLU A 4 -8.26 -23.53 7.69
N LEU A 5 -8.72 -22.30 7.92
CA LEU A 5 -8.93 -21.34 6.83
C LEU A 5 -7.59 -20.89 6.23
N ALA A 6 -6.60 -20.61 7.06
CA ALA A 6 -5.26 -20.28 6.58
C ALA A 6 -4.66 -21.44 5.76
N ALA A 7 -4.81 -22.68 6.23
CA ALA A 7 -4.34 -23.88 5.52
C ALA A 7 -5.02 -24.07 4.16
N ALA A 8 -6.29 -23.67 4.01
CA ALA A 8 -7.02 -23.77 2.75
C ALA A 8 -6.66 -22.66 1.77
N MET A 9 -6.42 -21.44 2.25
CA MET A 9 -6.31 -20.21 1.42
C MET A 9 -4.88 -19.86 1.07
N VAL A 10 -3.96 -19.90 2.04
CA VAL A 10 -2.57 -19.45 1.83
C VAL A 10 -1.87 -20.24 0.71
N PRO A 11 -2.00 -21.57 0.58
CA PRO A 11 -1.39 -22.27 -0.54
C PRO A 11 -1.92 -21.83 -1.91
N ARG A 12 -3.20 -21.49 -2.03
CA ARG A 12 -3.80 -21.01 -3.29
C ARG A 12 -3.23 -19.65 -3.68
N TYR A 13 -3.14 -18.73 -2.71
CA TYR A 13 -2.49 -17.44 -2.91
C TYR A 13 -1.02 -17.61 -3.34
N LEU A 14 -0.25 -18.46 -2.66
CA LEU A 14 1.16 -18.69 -2.97
C LEU A 14 1.39 -19.32 -4.35
N ARG A 15 0.41 -20.07 -4.88
CA ARG A 15 0.46 -20.62 -6.24
C ARG A 15 -0.08 -19.65 -7.32
N GLY A 16 -0.54 -18.45 -6.93
CA GLY A 16 -1.17 -17.51 -7.85
C GLY A 16 -2.54 -17.98 -8.36
N GLU A 17 -3.22 -18.87 -7.63
CA GLU A 17 -4.59 -19.31 -7.95
C GLU A 17 -5.64 -18.35 -7.41
N GLU A 18 -5.27 -17.49 -6.48
CA GLU A 18 -6.11 -16.44 -5.90
C GLU A 18 -5.32 -15.15 -5.74
N ASP A 19 -5.91 -14.04 -6.16
CA ASP A 19 -5.42 -12.69 -5.90
C ASP A 19 -6.24 -12.02 -4.81
N TRP A 20 -5.57 -11.22 -3.96
CA TRP A 20 -6.18 -10.57 -2.83
C TRP A 20 -5.94 -9.07 -2.88
N CYS A 21 -6.95 -8.28 -2.58
CA CYS A 21 -6.85 -6.82 -2.42
C CYS A 21 -7.03 -6.40 -0.96
N GLN A 22 -6.78 -5.10 -0.70
CA GLN A 22 -6.91 -4.50 0.63
C GLN A 22 -7.95 -3.37 0.59
N GLY A 23 -9.07 -3.54 1.29
CA GLY A 23 -10.11 -2.54 1.45
C GLY A 23 -9.91 -1.73 2.73
N PHE A 24 -8.97 -0.78 2.72
CA PHE A 24 -8.60 0.03 3.89
C PHE A 24 -9.14 1.45 3.78
N SER A 25 -8.62 2.24 2.86
CA SER A 25 -8.95 3.65 2.67
C SER A 25 -10.39 3.87 2.22
N GLU A 26 -10.96 5.00 2.62
CA GLU A 26 -12.30 5.47 2.21
C GLU A 26 -12.19 6.91 1.67
N PRO A 27 -13.19 7.43 0.96
CA PRO A 27 -13.16 8.81 0.47
C PRO A 27 -12.88 9.85 1.56
N GLY A 28 -13.36 9.61 2.79
CA GLY A 28 -13.13 10.47 3.97
C GLY A 28 -12.02 10.00 4.91
N SER A 29 -11.32 8.89 4.63
CA SER A 29 -10.42 8.24 5.58
C SER A 29 -9.24 7.56 4.88
N GLY A 30 -8.17 8.32 4.66
CA GLY A 30 -6.88 7.85 4.14
C GLY A 30 -5.82 7.87 5.23
N SER A 31 -5.15 9.03 5.42
CA SER A 31 -4.14 9.20 6.50
C SER A 31 -4.74 9.03 7.90
N ASP A 32 -5.99 9.48 8.13
CA ASP A 32 -6.77 9.19 9.34
C ASP A 32 -7.58 7.89 9.16
N LEU A 33 -6.87 6.79 8.92
CA LEU A 33 -7.48 5.47 8.70
C LEU A 33 -8.38 5.04 9.86
N ALA A 34 -8.05 5.46 11.08
CA ALA A 34 -8.86 5.16 12.26
C ALA A 34 -10.28 5.76 12.21
N SER A 35 -10.54 6.70 11.31
CA SER A 35 -11.86 7.31 11.10
C SER A 35 -12.72 6.62 10.04
N LEU A 36 -12.31 5.45 9.54
CA LEU A 36 -13.10 4.67 8.58
C LEU A 36 -14.54 4.46 9.06
N SER A 37 -15.49 4.45 8.11
CA SER A 37 -16.93 4.43 8.35
C SER A 37 -17.65 3.20 7.81
N THR A 38 -17.05 2.44 6.87
CA THR A 38 -17.59 1.16 6.38
C THR A 38 -17.95 0.30 7.57
N ARG A 39 -19.24 0.00 7.74
CA ARG A 39 -19.78 -0.63 8.94
C ARG A 39 -20.06 -2.09 8.71
N ALA A 40 -19.70 -2.93 9.70
CA ALA A 40 -20.18 -4.29 9.81
C ALA A 40 -21.09 -4.41 11.04
N THR A 41 -22.31 -4.90 10.82
CA THR A 41 -23.33 -5.10 11.88
C THR A 41 -23.59 -6.59 12.02
N PRO A 42 -23.61 -7.15 13.27
CA PRO A 42 -23.89 -8.56 13.46
C PRO A 42 -25.33 -8.91 13.07
N ASP A 43 -25.52 -10.06 12.43
CA ASP A 43 -26.80 -10.62 12.05
C ASP A 43 -26.76 -12.17 12.19
N GLY A 44 -27.16 -12.65 13.36
CA GLY A 44 -27.04 -14.07 13.72
C GLY A 44 -25.59 -14.55 13.67
N ASP A 45 -25.33 -15.58 12.86
CA ASP A 45 -23.99 -16.14 12.62
C ASP A 45 -23.22 -15.40 11.53
N ASN A 46 -23.72 -14.26 11.05
CA ASN A 46 -23.14 -13.47 9.99
C ASN A 46 -22.90 -12.03 10.43
N TRP A 47 -22.24 -11.30 9.54
CA TRP A 47 -22.09 -9.85 9.58
C TRP A 47 -22.61 -9.25 8.27
N VAL A 48 -23.36 -8.16 8.36
CA VAL A 48 -23.83 -7.40 7.20
C VAL A 48 -22.95 -6.16 7.06
N ILE A 49 -22.33 -6.01 5.89
CA ILE A 49 -21.36 -4.94 5.63
C ILE A 49 -21.96 -3.93 4.65
N ASN A 50 -21.86 -2.65 5.04
CA ASN A 50 -22.28 -1.50 4.23
C ASN A 50 -21.19 -0.42 4.26
N GLY A 51 -20.88 0.17 3.09
CA GLY A 51 -19.93 1.26 2.96
C GLY A 51 -19.22 1.31 1.63
N GLN A 52 -18.12 2.06 1.60
CA GLN A 52 -17.33 2.26 0.39
C GLN A 52 -15.85 2.28 0.74
N LYS A 53 -15.03 1.62 -0.08
CA LYS A 53 -13.58 1.73 -0.09
C LYS A 53 -13.10 2.39 -1.38
N VAL A 54 -11.95 3.05 -1.30
CA VAL A 54 -11.31 3.70 -2.44
C VAL A 54 -9.81 3.42 -2.45
N TRP A 55 -9.19 3.54 -3.60
CA TRP A 55 -7.77 3.23 -3.82
C TRP A 55 -7.44 1.75 -3.57
N THR A 56 -8.43 0.86 -3.76
CA THR A 56 -8.23 -0.58 -3.62
C THR A 56 -7.55 -1.10 -4.89
N SER A 57 -6.26 -1.43 -4.76
CA SER A 57 -5.45 -1.89 -5.89
C SER A 57 -5.96 -3.21 -6.44
N PHE A 58 -6.17 -3.26 -7.77
CA PHE A 58 -6.54 -4.45 -8.54
C PHE A 58 -7.79 -5.19 -8.06
N ALA A 59 -8.71 -4.49 -7.37
CA ALA A 59 -9.93 -5.11 -6.85
C ALA A 59 -10.79 -5.76 -7.95
N GLN A 60 -10.74 -5.25 -9.19
CA GLN A 60 -11.44 -5.82 -10.34
C GLN A 60 -10.95 -7.22 -10.77
N PHE A 61 -9.75 -7.63 -10.32
CA PHE A 61 -9.16 -8.93 -10.61
C PHE A 61 -9.03 -9.80 -9.36
N SER A 62 -9.30 -9.24 -8.18
CA SER A 62 -9.11 -9.92 -6.91
C SER A 62 -10.24 -10.87 -6.61
N HIS A 63 -9.90 -12.04 -6.07
CA HIS A 63 -10.86 -13.04 -5.60
C HIS A 63 -11.32 -12.73 -4.17
N ARG A 64 -10.46 -12.09 -3.38
CA ARG A 64 -10.74 -11.78 -1.96
C ARG A 64 -10.25 -10.40 -1.58
N CYS A 65 -10.89 -9.84 -0.55
CA CYS A 65 -10.50 -8.56 0.05
C CYS A 65 -10.22 -8.73 1.55
N VAL A 66 -9.09 -8.26 2.02
CA VAL A 66 -8.87 -7.98 3.45
C VAL A 66 -9.50 -6.63 3.74
N LEU A 67 -10.63 -6.64 4.43
CA LEU A 67 -11.49 -5.48 4.61
C LEU A 67 -11.48 -5.00 6.06
N LEU A 68 -11.14 -3.72 6.27
CA LEU A 68 -11.32 -3.06 7.56
C LEU A 68 -12.70 -2.42 7.67
N THR A 69 -13.40 -2.71 8.76
CA THR A 69 -14.75 -2.22 9.02
C THR A 69 -14.89 -1.63 10.42
N ARG A 70 -15.92 -0.82 10.63
CA ARG A 70 -16.36 -0.29 11.92
C ARG A 70 -17.37 -1.24 12.55
N THR A 71 -17.05 -1.85 13.69
CA THR A 71 -17.97 -2.65 14.50
C THR A 71 -18.27 -2.02 15.86
N GLY A 72 -17.42 -1.10 16.34
CA GLY A 72 -17.62 -0.40 17.59
C GLY A 72 -18.78 0.59 17.57
N SER A 73 -19.32 0.90 18.74
CA SER A 73 -20.30 1.97 18.96
C SER A 73 -19.64 3.36 18.80
N PRO A 74 -20.42 4.44 18.70
CA PRO A 74 -19.88 5.79 18.65
C PRO A 74 -19.00 6.17 19.85
N GLU A 75 -19.22 5.56 21.01
CA GLU A 75 -18.45 5.78 22.24
C GLU A 75 -17.14 4.98 22.27
N THR A 76 -17.00 3.97 21.41
CA THR A 76 -15.78 3.14 21.33
C THR A 76 -14.63 3.98 20.77
N PRO A 77 -13.45 4.01 21.40
CA PRO A 77 -12.29 4.67 20.84
C PRO A 77 -12.02 4.20 19.39
N LYS A 78 -11.75 5.14 18.48
CA LYS A 78 -11.69 4.89 17.03
C LYS A 78 -10.89 3.63 16.67
N HIS A 79 -9.70 3.46 17.24
CA HIS A 79 -8.82 2.33 16.97
C HIS A 79 -9.38 0.98 17.46
N GLN A 80 -10.09 0.98 18.58
CA GLN A 80 -10.66 -0.22 19.20
C GLN A 80 -11.96 -0.68 18.54
N GLY A 81 -12.59 0.19 17.75
CA GLY A 81 -13.83 -0.12 17.05
C GLY A 81 -13.63 -0.68 15.64
N ILE A 82 -12.40 -1.04 15.25
CA ILE A 82 -12.09 -1.55 13.90
C ILE A 82 -11.94 -3.07 13.96
N THR A 83 -12.64 -3.75 13.05
CA THR A 83 -12.55 -5.20 12.86
C THR A 83 -12.18 -5.51 11.43
N ALA A 84 -11.37 -6.53 11.23
CA ALA A 84 -10.97 -6.98 9.91
C ALA A 84 -11.72 -8.26 9.52
N PHE A 85 -12.13 -8.31 8.26
CA PHE A 85 -12.71 -9.49 7.63
C PHE A 85 -11.96 -9.82 6.35
N PHE A 86 -11.97 -11.08 5.94
CA PHE A 86 -11.75 -11.36 4.54
C PHE A 86 -13.10 -11.66 3.86
N VAL A 87 -13.28 -11.08 2.68
CA VAL A 87 -14.53 -11.08 1.95
C VAL A 87 -14.29 -11.64 0.55
N ASP A 88 -15.15 -12.52 0.10
CA ASP A 88 -15.11 -13.03 -1.27
C ASP A 88 -15.64 -11.92 -2.20
N MET A 89 -14.85 -11.52 -3.21
CA MET A 89 -15.16 -10.36 -4.06
C MET A 89 -16.34 -10.58 -5.03
N ASP A 90 -16.76 -11.84 -5.21
CA ASP A 90 -17.95 -12.23 -5.96
C ASP A 90 -19.24 -12.26 -5.11
N SER A 91 -19.16 -11.86 -3.82
CA SER A 91 -20.31 -11.82 -2.93
C SER A 91 -21.39 -10.86 -3.45
N PRO A 92 -22.68 -11.24 -3.36
CA PRO A 92 -23.78 -10.32 -3.70
C PRO A 92 -23.69 -9.02 -2.89
N GLY A 93 -23.95 -7.88 -3.55
CA GLY A 93 -23.87 -6.55 -2.95
C GLY A 93 -22.52 -5.86 -3.09
N ILE A 94 -21.51 -6.51 -3.67
CA ILE A 94 -20.22 -5.87 -4.01
C ILE A 94 -20.29 -5.30 -5.42
N THR A 95 -19.89 -4.03 -5.55
CA THR A 95 -19.71 -3.37 -6.84
C THR A 95 -18.30 -2.78 -6.90
N VAL A 96 -17.54 -3.15 -7.92
CA VAL A 96 -16.17 -2.65 -8.16
C VAL A 96 -16.19 -1.68 -9.34
N ARG A 97 -15.61 -0.48 -9.16
CA ARG A 97 -15.49 0.53 -10.22
C ARG A 97 -14.02 0.94 -10.36
N PRO A 98 -13.34 0.57 -11.46
CA PRO A 98 -11.99 1.00 -11.72
C PRO A 98 -11.88 2.53 -11.83
N LEU A 99 -10.77 3.07 -11.33
CA LEU A 99 -10.40 4.48 -11.37
C LEU A 99 -9.26 4.67 -12.35
N ARG A 100 -9.51 5.41 -13.43
CA ARG A 100 -8.46 5.77 -14.38
C ARG A 100 -7.58 6.85 -13.78
N THR A 101 -6.32 6.52 -13.58
CA THR A 101 -5.31 7.43 -13.02
C THR A 101 -4.68 8.30 -14.11
N MET A 102 -3.95 9.36 -13.72
CA MET A 102 -3.32 10.29 -14.67
C MET A 102 -2.23 9.64 -15.52
N HIS A 103 -1.66 8.51 -15.10
CA HIS A 103 -0.71 7.73 -15.91
C HIS A 103 -1.39 6.76 -16.89
N GLY A 104 -2.73 6.75 -16.94
CA GLY A 104 -3.51 6.06 -17.96
C GLY A 104 -3.88 4.62 -17.64
N VAL A 105 -3.61 4.12 -16.42
CA VAL A 105 -3.90 2.74 -15.99
C VAL A 105 -5.03 2.72 -14.97
N ASP A 106 -5.88 1.69 -15.05
CA ASP A 106 -7.00 1.45 -14.15
C ASP A 106 -6.57 0.48 -13.03
N GLU A 107 -5.56 0.89 -12.25
CA GLU A 107 -4.95 0.08 -11.18
C GLU A 107 -5.78 0.09 -9.90
N PHE A 108 -6.40 1.22 -9.59
CA PHE A 108 -7.15 1.41 -8.36
C PHE A 108 -8.65 1.35 -8.61
N CYS A 109 -9.40 0.96 -7.56
CA CYS A 109 -10.85 0.88 -7.64
C CYS A 109 -11.52 1.58 -6.47
N GLU A 110 -12.75 2.04 -6.72
CA GLU A 110 -13.78 2.16 -5.71
C GLU A 110 -14.46 0.81 -5.54
N VAL A 111 -14.72 0.42 -4.31
CA VAL A 111 -15.44 -0.82 -3.97
C VAL A 111 -16.60 -0.46 -3.04
N TYR A 112 -17.80 -0.74 -3.49
CA TYR A 112 -19.04 -0.50 -2.75
C TYR A 112 -19.53 -1.79 -2.14
N PHE A 113 -19.99 -1.71 -0.90
CA PHE A 113 -20.60 -2.79 -0.14
C PHE A 113 -22.02 -2.38 0.22
N ASP A 114 -23.01 -3.09 -0.28
CA ASP A 114 -24.44 -2.86 -0.05
C ASP A 114 -25.10 -4.14 0.46
N GLY A 115 -25.27 -4.21 1.78
CA GLY A 115 -25.86 -5.37 2.43
C GLY A 115 -25.06 -6.68 2.27
N VAL A 116 -23.73 -6.59 2.14
CA VAL A 116 -22.88 -7.78 1.90
C VAL A 116 -22.86 -8.67 3.15
N VAL A 117 -23.32 -9.90 3.01
CA VAL A 117 -23.38 -10.89 4.09
C VAL A 117 -22.06 -11.67 4.16
N VAL A 118 -21.40 -11.59 5.31
CA VAL A 118 -20.11 -12.26 5.56
C VAL A 118 -20.24 -13.17 6.76
N PRO A 119 -19.95 -14.48 6.64
CA PRO A 119 -19.97 -15.40 7.78
C PRO A 119 -19.02 -14.97 8.90
N ALA A 120 -19.41 -15.18 10.16
CA ALA A 120 -18.61 -14.76 11.31
C ALA A 120 -17.23 -15.45 11.38
N ASP A 121 -17.08 -16.61 10.76
CA ASP A 121 -15.79 -17.30 10.70
C ASP A 121 -14.79 -16.66 9.74
N ARG A 122 -15.23 -15.71 8.91
CA ARG A 122 -14.39 -14.89 8.03
C ARG A 122 -13.75 -13.68 8.73
N MET A 123 -14.03 -13.49 10.02
CA MET A 123 -13.37 -12.47 10.82
C MET A 123 -11.90 -12.82 11.08
N LEU A 124 -11.03 -11.84 10.92
CA LEU A 124 -9.61 -11.94 11.25
C LEU A 124 -9.38 -11.43 12.68
N GLY A 125 -9.06 -12.32 13.60
CA GLY A 125 -8.94 -12.02 15.02
C GLY A 125 -10.30 -11.97 15.72
N LYS A 126 -10.48 -11.02 16.63
CA LYS A 126 -11.68 -10.73 17.40
C LYS A 126 -12.25 -9.36 17.01
N PRO A 127 -13.52 -9.05 17.38
CA PRO A 127 -14.02 -7.69 17.24
C PRO A 127 -13.09 -6.68 17.94
N GLY A 128 -12.67 -5.64 17.20
CA GLY A 128 -11.72 -4.63 17.67
C GLY A 128 -10.25 -4.88 17.35
N ASP A 129 -9.86 -6.05 16.88
CA ASP A 129 -8.45 -6.38 16.57
C ASP A 129 -7.97 -5.82 15.23
N GLY A 130 -8.87 -5.25 14.40
CA GLY A 130 -8.54 -4.84 13.02
C GLY A 130 -7.46 -3.77 12.93
N TRP A 131 -7.39 -2.86 13.90
CA TRP A 131 -6.32 -1.86 13.95
C TRP A 131 -4.95 -2.48 14.21
N GLN A 132 -4.87 -3.44 15.13
CA GLN A 132 -3.62 -4.14 15.42
C GLN A 132 -3.19 -4.96 14.20
N LEU A 133 -4.12 -5.65 13.55
CA LEU A 133 -3.87 -6.41 12.33
C LEU A 133 -3.31 -5.52 11.20
N ALA A 134 -3.90 -4.34 10.99
CA ALA A 134 -3.38 -3.38 10.01
C ALA A 134 -1.96 -2.91 10.37
N ASN A 135 -1.68 -2.63 11.66
CA ASN A 135 -0.33 -2.25 12.10
C ASN A 135 0.69 -3.39 12.01
N ASP A 136 0.27 -4.63 12.07
CA ASP A 136 1.15 -5.79 11.86
C ASP A 136 1.44 -6.03 10.36
N LEU A 137 0.49 -5.71 9.47
CA LEU A 137 0.62 -5.88 8.02
C LEU A 137 1.44 -4.76 7.35
N LEU A 138 1.16 -3.50 7.68
CA LEU A 138 1.75 -2.33 7.02
C LEU A 138 3.28 -2.27 7.02
N PRO A 139 4.03 -2.74 8.03
CA PRO A 139 5.48 -2.80 7.98
C PRO A 139 6.03 -3.71 6.87
N PHE A 140 5.34 -4.81 6.56
CA PHE A 140 5.72 -5.70 5.45
C PHE A 140 5.53 -5.02 4.09
N GLU A 141 4.41 -4.32 3.90
CA GLU A 141 4.16 -3.51 2.70
C GLU A 141 5.25 -2.45 2.50
N ARG A 142 5.71 -1.81 3.59
CA ARG A 142 6.74 -0.75 3.57
C ARG A 142 8.18 -1.26 3.50
N SER A 143 8.40 -2.56 3.41
CA SER A 143 9.75 -3.15 3.42
C SER A 143 9.93 -4.23 2.36
N THR A 144 9.29 -5.38 2.49
CA THR A 144 9.51 -6.53 1.60
C THR A 144 9.00 -6.27 0.18
N CYS A 145 7.84 -5.62 0.03
CA CYS A 145 7.30 -5.25 -1.27
C CYS A 145 8.17 -4.20 -2.00
N PHE A 146 8.87 -3.37 -1.25
CA PHE A 146 9.73 -2.32 -1.83
C PHE A 146 10.97 -2.88 -2.54
N TRP A 147 11.42 -4.09 -2.18
CA TRP A 147 12.56 -4.72 -2.85
C TRP A 147 12.34 -4.88 -4.35
N GLN A 148 11.14 -5.30 -4.75
CA GLN A 148 10.76 -5.38 -6.15
C GLN A 148 10.77 -3.99 -6.81
N ARG A 149 10.21 -2.98 -6.16
CA ARG A 149 10.19 -1.60 -6.69
C ARG A 149 11.59 -1.04 -6.84
N ILE A 150 12.46 -1.25 -5.86
CA ILE A 150 13.86 -0.81 -5.92
C ILE A 150 14.59 -1.46 -7.11
N ALA A 151 14.43 -2.78 -7.29
CA ALA A 151 15.05 -3.48 -8.43
C ALA A 151 14.55 -2.90 -9.76
N TYR A 152 13.26 -2.65 -9.89
CA TYR A 152 12.68 -2.00 -11.05
C TYR A 152 13.29 -0.62 -11.31
N LEU A 153 13.42 0.23 -10.30
CA LEU A 153 14.00 1.57 -10.44
C LEU A 153 15.47 1.53 -10.89
N PHE A 154 16.23 0.49 -10.53
CA PHE A 154 17.58 0.30 -11.08
C PHE A 154 17.55 -0.01 -12.58
N THR A 155 16.60 -0.81 -13.06
CA THR A 155 16.45 -1.04 -14.52
C THR A 155 16.05 0.25 -15.25
N ARG A 156 15.30 1.15 -14.58
CA ARG A 156 14.99 2.48 -15.15
C ARG A 156 16.22 3.40 -15.14
N MET A 157 17.08 3.32 -14.13
CA MET A 157 18.36 4.05 -14.13
C MET A 157 19.27 3.57 -15.27
N ASP A 158 19.41 2.27 -15.47
CA ASP A 158 20.19 1.73 -16.59
C ASP A 158 19.63 2.20 -17.95
N ARG A 159 18.31 2.28 -18.06
CA ARG A 159 17.66 2.82 -19.25
C ARG A 159 17.92 4.32 -19.42
N LEU A 160 17.92 5.11 -18.34
CA LEU A 160 18.24 6.53 -18.41
C LEU A 160 19.65 6.76 -18.95
N LEU A 161 20.63 6.00 -18.46
CA LEU A 161 22.01 6.08 -18.94
C LEU A 161 22.14 5.72 -20.44
N ALA A 162 21.32 4.79 -20.92
CA ALA A 162 21.28 4.43 -22.33
C ALA A 162 20.60 5.50 -23.21
N ASP A 163 19.55 6.14 -22.70
CA ASP A 163 18.77 7.16 -23.44
C ASP A 163 19.45 8.55 -23.39
N ALA A 164 20.31 8.81 -22.40
CA ALA A 164 21.07 10.06 -22.22
C ALA A 164 22.60 9.79 -22.15
N PRO A 165 23.24 9.32 -23.23
CA PRO A 165 24.64 8.88 -23.21
C PRO A 165 25.64 10.02 -22.95
N ASP A 166 25.25 11.26 -23.21
CA ASP A 166 26.09 12.45 -23.00
C ASP A 166 25.89 13.09 -21.60
N ALA A 167 25.03 12.49 -20.75
CA ALA A 167 24.83 12.98 -19.39
C ALA A 167 26.11 12.84 -18.57
N SER A 168 26.47 13.89 -17.82
CA SER A 168 27.62 13.82 -16.92
C SER A 168 27.34 12.99 -15.66
N ASP A 169 28.41 12.49 -15.01
CA ASP A 169 28.30 11.79 -13.74
C ASP A 169 27.60 12.66 -12.66
N ALA A 170 27.74 13.99 -12.75
CA ALA A 170 27.10 14.92 -11.84
C ALA A 170 25.58 14.95 -12.02
N ASP A 171 25.09 14.84 -13.29
CA ASP A 171 23.67 14.88 -13.60
C ASP A 171 22.94 13.64 -13.07
N VAL A 172 23.54 12.48 -13.22
CA VAL A 172 22.92 11.20 -12.81
C VAL A 172 23.30 10.74 -11.41
N GLY A 173 24.45 11.22 -10.90
CA GLY A 173 25.05 10.74 -9.66
C GLY A 173 24.14 10.88 -8.44
N ALA A 174 23.42 11.99 -8.34
CA ALA A 174 22.50 12.25 -7.22
C ALA A 174 21.30 11.28 -7.21
N ALA A 175 20.76 10.94 -8.40
CA ALA A 175 19.67 9.96 -8.52
C ALA A 175 20.19 8.54 -8.24
N TYR A 176 21.36 8.18 -8.79
CA TYR A 176 21.99 6.89 -8.50
C TYR A 176 22.28 6.70 -7.02
N LEU A 177 22.86 7.72 -6.35
CA LEU A 177 23.17 7.68 -4.92
C LEU A 177 21.90 7.51 -4.07
N ALA A 178 20.81 8.19 -4.44
CA ALA A 178 19.52 8.03 -3.76
C ALA A 178 18.98 6.60 -3.88
N LEU A 179 19.01 6.00 -5.07
CA LEU A 179 18.63 4.60 -5.30
C LEU A 179 19.54 3.63 -4.54
N HIS A 180 20.83 3.86 -4.55
CA HIS A 180 21.79 3.02 -3.83
C HIS A 180 21.56 3.09 -2.32
N THR A 181 21.30 4.26 -1.77
CA THR A 181 21.00 4.47 -0.35
C THR A 181 19.76 3.67 0.08
N VAL A 182 18.66 3.77 -0.67
CA VAL A 182 17.44 3.01 -0.34
C VAL A 182 17.64 1.50 -0.48
N ARG A 183 18.43 1.06 -1.47
CA ARG A 183 18.79 -0.36 -1.65
C ARG A 183 19.56 -0.89 -0.44
N CYS A 184 20.61 -0.19 0.01
CA CYS A 184 21.39 -0.57 1.18
C CYS A 184 20.51 -0.62 2.45
N ARG A 185 19.67 0.39 2.65
CA ARG A 185 18.75 0.46 3.79
C ARG A 185 17.73 -0.68 3.75
N SER A 186 17.10 -0.92 2.62
CA SER A 186 16.12 -2.01 2.46
C SER A 186 16.78 -3.39 2.64
N ALA A 187 18.01 -3.60 2.15
CA ALA A 187 18.75 -4.84 2.38
C ALA A 187 19.02 -5.09 3.88
N GLU A 188 19.29 -4.05 4.64
CA GLU A 188 19.43 -4.15 6.10
C GLU A 188 18.12 -4.53 6.78
N THR A 189 17.01 -3.92 6.38
CA THR A 189 15.67 -4.26 6.88
C THR A 189 15.35 -5.73 6.59
N GLN A 190 15.65 -6.23 5.38
CA GLN A 190 15.44 -7.63 5.01
C GLN A 190 16.30 -8.58 5.86
N ARG A 191 17.58 -8.27 6.09
CA ARG A 191 18.45 -9.08 6.95
C ARG A 191 17.92 -9.18 8.37
N ARG A 192 17.56 -8.05 8.97
CA ARG A 192 16.97 -8.02 10.32
C ARG A 192 15.69 -8.86 10.41
N PHE A 193 14.84 -8.79 9.37
CA PHE A 193 13.65 -9.63 9.31
C PHE A 193 13.99 -11.12 9.18
N ALA A 194 14.94 -11.48 8.32
CA ALA A 194 15.42 -12.87 8.17
C ALA A 194 16.03 -13.42 9.47
N ASP A 195 16.66 -12.57 10.27
CA ASP A 195 17.20 -12.90 11.61
C ASP A 195 16.10 -12.96 12.70
N GLY A 196 14.83 -12.86 12.33
CA GLY A 196 13.68 -12.99 13.22
C GLY A 196 13.26 -11.70 13.93
N ALA A 197 13.80 -10.55 13.55
CA ALA A 197 13.37 -9.27 14.11
C ALA A 197 11.93 -8.94 13.66
N ARG A 198 11.12 -8.45 14.59
CA ARG A 198 9.81 -7.89 14.25
C ARG A 198 10.01 -6.57 13.52
N LEU A 199 9.39 -6.42 12.35
CA LEU A 199 9.38 -5.16 11.63
C LEU A 199 8.53 -4.11 12.38
N GLY A 200 9.02 -2.90 12.43
CA GLY A 200 8.42 -1.82 13.21
C GLY A 200 8.47 -0.45 12.51
N PRO A 201 8.46 0.64 13.28
CA PRO A 201 8.43 2.00 12.75
C PRO A 201 9.64 2.37 11.88
N GLU A 202 10.75 1.64 11.96
CA GLU A 202 11.94 1.82 11.11
C GLU A 202 11.66 1.62 9.62
N THR A 203 10.63 0.83 9.25
CA THR A 203 10.20 0.66 7.86
C THR A 203 9.63 1.95 7.25
N SER A 204 9.24 2.91 8.09
CA SER A 204 8.87 4.26 7.65
C SER A 204 10.05 5.02 7.02
N ILE A 205 11.29 4.74 7.45
CA ILE A 205 12.50 5.30 6.84
C ILE A 205 12.65 4.77 5.41
N ASP A 206 12.49 3.46 5.22
CA ASP A 206 12.58 2.82 3.91
C ASP A 206 11.58 3.44 2.93
N LYS A 207 10.35 3.69 3.38
CA LYS A 207 9.29 4.30 2.57
C LYS A 207 9.60 5.75 2.18
N VAL A 208 10.11 6.56 3.10
CA VAL A 208 10.47 7.97 2.81
C VAL A 208 11.62 8.03 1.82
N LEU A 209 12.65 7.18 1.99
CA LEU A 209 13.79 7.13 1.09
C LEU A 209 13.40 6.64 -0.31
N LEU A 210 12.56 5.60 -0.39
CA LEU A 210 12.10 5.07 -1.68
C LEU A 210 11.32 6.13 -2.46
N ALA A 211 10.36 6.80 -1.83
CA ALA A 211 9.57 7.83 -2.49
C ALA A 211 10.43 8.98 -3.04
N GLY A 212 11.42 9.41 -2.26
CA GLY A 212 12.35 10.46 -2.69
C GLY A 212 13.28 10.00 -3.82
N ALA A 213 13.78 8.77 -3.76
CA ALA A 213 14.67 8.22 -4.80
C ALA A 213 13.91 8.01 -6.13
N GLU A 214 12.68 7.51 -6.05
CA GLU A 214 11.82 7.33 -7.22
C GLU A 214 11.53 8.66 -7.92
N GLN A 215 11.06 9.66 -7.19
CA GLN A 215 10.77 10.97 -7.78
C GLN A 215 12.03 11.61 -8.35
N ARG A 216 13.17 11.54 -7.64
CA ARG A 216 14.44 12.08 -8.13
C ARG A 216 14.87 11.42 -9.45
N LEU A 217 14.74 10.10 -9.59
CA LEU A 217 15.07 9.42 -10.84
C LEU A 217 14.27 9.96 -12.02
N TYR A 218 12.96 10.11 -11.86
CA TYR A 218 12.10 10.56 -12.94
C TYR A 218 12.20 12.06 -13.20
N ASP A 219 12.50 12.88 -12.18
CA ASP A 219 12.83 14.30 -12.36
C ASP A 219 14.15 14.43 -13.14
N THR A 220 15.18 13.63 -12.81
CA THR A 220 16.44 13.60 -13.57
C THR A 220 16.20 13.15 -15.02
N ALA A 221 15.33 12.16 -15.26
CA ALA A 221 14.98 11.76 -16.62
C ALA A 221 14.28 12.88 -17.41
N HIS A 222 13.41 13.62 -16.76
CA HIS A 222 12.78 14.80 -17.37
C HIS A 222 13.81 15.89 -17.77
N ASP A 223 14.76 16.18 -16.91
CA ASP A 223 15.77 17.20 -17.13
C ASP A 223 16.76 16.81 -18.25
N LEU A 224 17.12 15.52 -18.33
CA LEU A 224 18.10 15.01 -19.30
C LEU A 224 17.51 14.63 -20.67
N LEU A 225 16.22 14.41 -20.76
CA LEU A 225 15.52 13.96 -21.98
C LEU A 225 14.46 15.01 -22.38
N PRO A 226 14.85 16.15 -22.98
CA PRO A 226 13.93 17.23 -23.30
C PRO A 226 12.74 16.75 -24.16
N GLY A 227 11.53 17.14 -23.75
CA GLY A 227 10.29 16.80 -24.44
C GLY A 227 9.78 15.37 -24.21
N VAL A 228 10.48 14.55 -23.43
CA VAL A 228 10.13 13.16 -23.20
C VAL A 228 8.76 12.99 -22.51
N LEU A 229 8.37 13.95 -21.71
CA LEU A 229 7.09 13.94 -20.99
C LEU A 229 5.98 14.63 -21.76
N GLU A 230 6.30 15.63 -22.57
CA GLU A 230 5.35 16.53 -23.25
C GLU A 230 4.99 16.06 -24.66
N LEU A 231 5.97 15.60 -25.41
CA LEU A 231 5.89 15.48 -26.87
C LEU A 231 5.63 14.06 -27.42
N GLY A 232 5.21 13.12 -26.61
CA GLY A 232 4.95 11.82 -27.18
C GLY A 232 4.62 10.68 -26.23
N GLU A 233 4.32 9.54 -26.85
CA GLU A 233 4.16 8.27 -26.15
C GLU A 233 5.54 7.68 -25.85
N THR A 234 6.09 7.98 -24.69
CA THR A 234 7.36 7.43 -24.22
C THR A 234 7.14 6.60 -22.96
N PRO A 235 8.01 5.61 -22.69
CA PRO A 235 7.93 4.85 -21.44
C PRO A 235 8.15 5.70 -20.18
N TRP A 236 8.73 6.91 -20.30
CA TRP A 236 9.03 7.80 -19.20
C TRP A 236 7.83 8.54 -18.67
N ARG A 237 6.90 8.95 -19.55
CA ARG A 237 5.74 9.75 -19.15
C ARG A 237 4.81 9.05 -18.16
N PRO A 238 4.33 7.81 -18.39
CA PRO A 238 3.49 7.10 -17.43
C PRO A 238 4.19 6.92 -16.08
N GLU A 239 5.47 6.59 -16.09
CA GLU A 239 6.27 6.36 -14.90
C GLU A 239 6.50 7.65 -14.10
N TYR A 240 6.79 8.75 -14.77
CA TYR A 240 6.88 10.07 -14.14
C TYR A 240 5.58 10.42 -13.43
N LEU A 241 4.44 10.27 -14.12
CA LEU A 241 3.11 10.56 -13.56
C LEU A 241 2.79 9.65 -12.38
N TYR A 242 3.10 8.35 -12.47
CA TYR A 242 2.95 7.39 -11.37
C TYR A 242 3.81 7.77 -10.16
N SER A 243 5.05 8.17 -10.38
CA SER A 243 5.99 8.51 -9.29
C SER A 243 5.49 9.65 -8.39
N ARG A 244 4.56 10.49 -8.88
CA ARG A 244 3.95 11.56 -8.07
C ARG A 244 3.14 11.00 -6.90
N ALA A 245 2.59 9.79 -7.03
CA ALA A 245 1.89 9.10 -5.96
C ALA A 245 2.82 8.44 -4.93
N ALA A 246 4.11 8.32 -5.22
CA ALA A 246 5.08 7.65 -4.34
C ALA A 246 5.16 8.26 -2.92
N THR A 247 4.91 9.57 -2.78
CA THR A 247 4.85 10.24 -1.47
C THR A 247 3.49 10.12 -0.78
N ILE A 248 2.49 9.49 -1.42
CA ILE A 248 1.11 9.43 -0.94
C ILE A 248 0.72 8.01 -0.52
N TYR A 249 0.86 7.01 -1.40
CA TYR A 249 0.44 5.63 -1.14
C TYR A 249 1.28 4.98 -0.02
N GLY A 250 0.76 3.91 0.60
CA GLY A 250 1.43 3.22 1.70
C GLY A 250 1.62 4.10 2.96
N GLY A 251 0.82 5.15 3.10
CA GLY A 251 0.93 6.22 4.08
C GLY A 251 1.79 7.38 3.58
N THR A 252 1.26 8.61 3.68
CA THR A 252 1.94 9.80 3.15
C THR A 252 3.32 10.01 3.77
N ALA A 253 4.18 10.72 3.06
CA ALA A 253 5.53 11.04 3.55
C ALA A 253 5.49 11.78 4.90
N GLU A 254 4.45 12.59 5.15
CA GLU A 254 4.21 13.31 6.41
C GLU A 254 3.85 12.32 7.53
N ILE A 255 2.94 11.37 7.27
CA ILE A 255 2.60 10.31 8.24
C ILE A 255 3.83 9.47 8.56
N GLN A 256 4.65 9.11 7.58
CA GLN A 256 5.88 8.36 7.83
C GLN A 256 6.88 9.15 8.68
N ARG A 257 7.07 10.45 8.39
CA ARG A 257 7.93 11.32 9.21
C ARG A 257 7.38 11.48 10.63
N ASN A 258 6.05 11.58 10.82
CA ASN A 258 5.45 11.59 12.16
C ASN A 258 5.70 10.27 12.92
N ILE A 259 5.65 9.12 12.23
CA ILE A 259 5.98 7.82 12.86
C ILE A 259 7.45 7.81 13.28
N ILE A 260 8.36 8.25 12.41
CA ILE A 260 9.79 8.34 12.72
C ILE A 260 10.02 9.26 13.92
N ALA A 261 9.48 10.49 13.88
CA ALA A 261 9.65 11.47 14.94
C ALA A 261 9.17 10.97 16.30
N ARG A 262 7.96 10.38 16.34
CA ARG A 262 7.33 9.98 17.60
C ARG A 262 7.79 8.64 18.13
N ARG A 263 8.11 7.67 17.26
CA ARG A 263 8.38 6.29 17.67
C ARG A 263 9.85 5.89 17.61
N LEU A 264 10.69 6.60 16.84
CA LEU A 264 12.12 6.33 16.74
C LEU A 264 12.96 7.40 17.42
N LEU A 265 12.56 8.67 17.33
CA LEU A 265 13.32 9.80 17.85
C LEU A 265 12.76 10.34 19.18
N ASP A 266 11.60 9.84 19.62
CA ASP A 266 10.91 10.26 20.84
C ASP A 266 10.76 11.79 20.99
N LEU A 267 10.42 12.46 19.88
CA LEU A 267 10.28 13.92 19.85
C LEU A 267 8.94 14.42 20.41
N GLY A 268 8.23 13.57 21.14
CA GLY A 268 7.00 13.93 21.86
C GLY A 268 5.75 13.93 20.99
N LYS A 269 4.60 14.20 21.66
CA LYS A 269 3.31 14.51 21.01
C LYS A 269 3.08 16.01 21.20
N GLU A 270 2.81 16.73 20.11
CA GLU A 270 2.17 18.04 20.22
C GLU A 270 0.73 17.90 20.74
#